data_9ed1bc83646bccdd834a297cfcd93f46
#
_entry.id   9ed1bc83646bccdd834a297cfcd93f46
#
_cell.length_a   1.000
_cell.length_b   1.000
_cell.length_c   1.000
_cell.angle_alpha   90.00
_cell.angle_beta   90.00
_cell.angle_gamma   90.00
#
_symmetry.space_group_name_H-M   'P 1'
#
loop_
_entity.id
_entity.type
_entity.pdbx_description
1 polymer ?
#
loop_
_entity_poly.entity_id
_entity_poly.type
_entity_poly.pdbx_seq_one_letter_code
_entity_poly.pdbx_strand_id
1 'polypeptide(L)'
;RLAAVVLGFAGTMHNGIVTESFGYPELRGVSLSAYLRDKTGLPCMAARDMQVVAAGYAAQYTPAPKAVVCIYIGKLGAGAGIVLNGKVWGGAAGFAGELHYLPIEHNLEYAQNHFAGADISDYFTKVICGCAALINPDRVVLYADPRLADKASQICVSCAQALPEQAMPVIELSRSFEQDYTRGLFTLAKKMEETT
;
A
#
# COMPACT_ATOMS: atom_id res chain seq x y z
N ARG A 1 13.95 1.67 -26.84
CA ARG A 1 12.56 1.55 -27.31
C ARG A 1 11.68 1.36 -26.07
N LEU A 2 10.60 2.15 -25.92
CA LEU A 2 9.61 1.93 -24.87
C LEU A 2 8.83 0.65 -25.16
N ALA A 3 8.69 -0.23 -24.17
CA ALA A 3 8.01 -1.52 -24.32
C ALA A 3 6.63 -1.53 -23.65
N ALA A 4 6.47 -0.83 -22.51
CA ALA A 4 5.21 -0.76 -21.78
C ALA A 4 5.10 0.57 -21.00
N VAL A 5 3.90 0.89 -20.54
CA VAL A 5 3.63 2.03 -19.66
C VAL A 5 2.91 1.53 -18.41
N VAL A 6 3.47 1.86 -17.25
CA VAL A 6 2.80 1.63 -15.95
C VAL A 6 2.55 2.96 -15.27
N LEU A 7 1.31 3.18 -14.87
CA LEU A 7 0.87 4.36 -14.14
C LEU A 7 0.42 3.96 -12.73
N GLY A 8 1.03 4.54 -11.71
CA GLY A 8 0.50 4.50 -10.34
C GLY A 8 -0.39 5.71 -10.07
N PHE A 9 -1.50 5.51 -9.38
CA PHE A 9 -2.41 6.59 -9.01
C PHE A 9 -2.99 6.41 -7.60
N ALA A 10 -3.34 7.51 -6.97
CA ALA A 10 -4.01 7.52 -5.67
C ALA A 10 -5.52 7.38 -5.85
N GLY A 11 -6.09 6.28 -5.36
CA GLY A 11 -7.51 5.99 -5.49
C GLY A 11 -7.82 4.51 -5.53
N THR A 12 -9.07 4.16 -5.82
CA THR A 12 -9.55 2.79 -5.96
C THR A 12 -9.95 2.48 -7.40
N MET A 13 -9.85 1.22 -7.77
CA MET A 13 -10.16 0.76 -9.13
C MET A 13 -10.82 -0.63 -9.07
N HIS A 14 -11.87 -0.82 -9.85
CA HIS A 14 -12.54 -2.10 -10.03
C HIS A 14 -12.64 -2.44 -11.53
N ASN A 15 -12.22 -3.64 -11.91
CA ASN A 15 -12.21 -4.10 -13.31
C ASN A 15 -11.52 -3.12 -14.26
N GLY A 16 -10.41 -2.48 -13.81
CA GLY A 16 -9.65 -1.53 -14.62
C GLY A 16 -10.26 -0.14 -14.75
N ILE A 17 -11.39 0.13 -14.08
CA ILE A 17 -12.08 1.42 -14.08
C ILE A 17 -11.88 2.07 -12.72
N VAL A 18 -11.48 3.35 -12.70
CA VAL A 18 -11.34 4.14 -11.48
C VAL A 18 -12.72 4.30 -10.84
N THR A 19 -12.85 3.85 -9.60
CA THR A 19 -14.07 4.01 -8.81
C THR A 19 -14.02 5.25 -7.94
N GLU A 20 -12.83 5.60 -7.46
CA GLU A 20 -12.60 6.78 -6.65
C GLU A 20 -11.15 7.27 -6.79
N SER A 21 -10.96 8.60 -6.79
CA SER A 21 -9.65 9.23 -6.74
C SER A 21 -9.74 10.51 -5.92
N PHE A 22 -9.03 10.55 -4.81
CA PHE A 22 -9.13 11.65 -3.85
C PHE A 22 -8.52 12.97 -4.34
N GLY A 23 -7.55 12.90 -5.23
CA GLY A 23 -6.90 14.08 -5.81
C GLY A 23 -7.49 14.54 -7.14
N TYR A 24 -8.20 13.64 -7.86
CA TYR A 24 -8.66 13.85 -9.23
C TYR A 24 -10.03 13.21 -9.43
N PRO A 25 -11.11 13.80 -8.90
CA PRO A 25 -12.46 13.23 -8.95
C PRO A 25 -12.98 13.02 -10.39
N GLU A 26 -12.45 13.76 -11.36
CA GLU A 26 -12.75 13.62 -12.78
C GLU A 26 -12.28 12.30 -13.39
N LEU A 27 -11.38 11.57 -12.73
CA LEU A 27 -10.95 10.25 -13.18
C LEU A 27 -11.97 9.15 -12.90
N ARG A 28 -12.99 9.41 -12.10
CA ARG A 28 -14.04 8.41 -11.79
C ARG A 28 -14.74 7.94 -13.07
N GLY A 29 -14.83 6.64 -13.23
CA GLY A 29 -15.40 6.01 -14.43
C GLY A 29 -14.43 5.85 -15.59
N VAL A 30 -13.18 6.35 -15.46
CA VAL A 30 -12.15 6.27 -16.51
C VAL A 30 -11.39 4.96 -16.40
N SER A 31 -11.15 4.29 -17.52
CA SER A 31 -10.15 3.22 -17.64
C SER A 31 -8.79 3.83 -18.01
N LEU A 32 -7.96 4.08 -17.00
CA LEU A 32 -6.64 4.70 -17.21
C LEU A 32 -5.73 3.86 -18.14
N SER A 33 -5.78 2.54 -18.02
CA SER A 33 -5.00 1.64 -18.87
C SER A 33 -5.45 1.70 -20.32
N ALA A 34 -6.77 1.77 -20.58
CA ALA A 34 -7.30 1.88 -21.92
C ALA A 34 -6.99 3.26 -22.53
N TYR A 35 -7.15 4.32 -21.75
CA TYR A 35 -6.82 5.68 -22.17
C TYR A 35 -5.34 5.81 -22.58
N LEU A 36 -4.42 5.31 -21.74
CA LEU A 36 -3.00 5.37 -22.03
C LEU A 36 -2.63 4.52 -23.26
N ARG A 37 -3.21 3.35 -23.42
CA ARG A 37 -3.00 2.48 -24.58
C ARG A 37 -3.45 3.15 -25.89
N ASP A 38 -4.60 3.82 -25.86
CA ASP A 38 -5.09 4.59 -27.00
C ASP A 38 -4.13 5.71 -27.40
N LYS A 39 -3.54 6.40 -26.42
CA LYS A 39 -2.59 7.51 -26.67
C LYS A 39 -1.20 7.07 -27.06
N THR A 40 -0.73 5.92 -26.61
CA THR A 40 0.67 5.50 -26.76
C THR A 40 0.87 4.37 -27.76
N GLY A 41 -0.18 3.59 -28.03
CA GLY A 41 -0.08 2.36 -28.81
C GLY A 41 0.71 1.23 -28.12
N LEU A 42 1.04 1.40 -26.82
CA LEU A 42 1.82 0.45 -26.04
C LEU A 42 0.94 -0.34 -25.07
N PRO A 43 1.38 -1.51 -24.59
CA PRO A 43 0.80 -2.16 -23.44
C PRO A 43 0.80 -1.21 -22.23
N CYS A 44 -0.33 -1.04 -21.59
CA CYS A 44 -0.49 -0.11 -20.46
C CYS A 44 -1.16 -0.77 -19.27
N MET A 45 -0.67 -0.46 -18.07
CA MET A 45 -1.24 -0.86 -16.79
C MET A 45 -1.42 0.35 -15.90
N ALA A 46 -2.57 0.47 -15.25
CA ALA A 46 -2.77 1.34 -14.11
C ALA A 46 -2.82 0.50 -12.83
N ALA A 47 -2.15 0.96 -11.79
CA ALA A 47 -2.12 0.32 -10.48
C ALA A 47 -2.28 1.39 -9.39
N ARG A 48 -2.80 1.00 -8.23
CA ARG A 48 -2.86 1.89 -7.07
C ARG A 48 -1.45 2.13 -6.54
N ASP A 49 -1.18 3.36 -6.12
CA ASP A 49 0.13 3.80 -5.63
C ASP A 49 0.73 2.87 -4.57
N MET A 50 -0.05 2.51 -3.54
CA MET A 50 0.41 1.61 -2.50
C MET A 50 0.66 0.17 -2.97
N GLN A 51 -0.06 -0.29 -3.99
CA GLN A 51 0.21 -1.57 -4.64
C GLN A 51 1.56 -1.54 -5.38
N VAL A 52 1.86 -0.43 -6.04
CA VAL A 52 3.14 -0.20 -6.71
C VAL A 52 4.27 -0.21 -5.67
N VAL A 53 4.12 0.54 -4.58
CA VAL A 53 5.11 0.60 -3.48
C VAL A 53 5.36 -0.80 -2.91
N ALA A 54 4.32 -1.55 -2.60
CA ALA A 54 4.46 -2.89 -2.03
C ALA A 54 5.14 -3.88 -2.99
N ALA A 55 4.85 -3.78 -4.29
CA ALA A 55 5.54 -4.57 -5.32
C ALA A 55 7.03 -4.25 -5.35
N GLY A 56 7.39 -2.98 -5.26
CA GLY A 56 8.78 -2.54 -5.26
C GLY A 56 9.54 -2.91 -3.99
N TYR A 57 8.88 -2.80 -2.84
CA TYR A 57 9.46 -3.26 -1.57
C TYR A 57 9.73 -4.77 -1.62
N ALA A 58 8.75 -5.58 -2.01
CA ALA A 58 8.91 -7.03 -2.06
C ALA A 58 9.99 -7.49 -3.06
N ALA A 59 10.17 -6.76 -4.15
CA ALA A 59 11.16 -7.07 -5.18
C ALA A 59 12.62 -6.89 -4.74
N GLN A 60 12.88 -6.32 -3.57
CA GLN A 60 14.25 -6.18 -3.02
C GLN A 60 14.78 -7.49 -2.45
N TYR A 61 13.93 -8.44 -2.17
CA TYR A 61 14.29 -9.66 -1.44
C TYR A 61 14.35 -10.88 -2.36
N THR A 62 15.34 -11.73 -2.12
CA THR A 62 15.49 -13.04 -2.76
C THR A 62 15.86 -14.05 -1.67
N PRO A 63 14.99 -15.00 -1.31
CA PRO A 63 13.62 -15.17 -1.80
C PRO A 63 12.68 -14.04 -1.35
N ALA A 64 11.63 -13.80 -2.14
CA ALA A 64 10.61 -12.82 -1.78
C ALA A 64 9.87 -13.24 -0.50
N PRO A 65 9.50 -12.28 0.38
CA PRO A 65 8.65 -12.56 1.53
C PRO A 65 7.31 -13.17 1.11
N LYS A 66 6.74 -14.05 1.94
CA LYS A 66 5.45 -14.67 1.65
C LYS A 66 4.32 -13.66 1.70
N ALA A 67 4.35 -12.78 2.70
CA ALA A 67 3.32 -11.74 2.87
C ALA A 67 3.94 -10.44 3.39
N VAL A 68 3.67 -9.34 2.70
CA VAL A 68 4.11 -7.99 3.07
C VAL A 68 2.92 -7.06 3.05
N VAL A 69 2.82 -6.21 4.06
CA VAL A 69 1.88 -5.09 4.10
C VAL A 69 2.69 -3.80 4.21
N CYS A 70 2.59 -2.95 3.20
CA CYS A 70 3.18 -1.62 3.16
C CYS A 70 2.11 -0.58 3.49
N ILE A 71 2.34 0.25 4.49
CA ILE A 71 1.37 1.24 4.98
C ILE A 71 1.96 2.64 4.82
N TYR A 72 1.18 3.55 4.27
CA TYR A 72 1.52 4.96 4.14
C TYR A 72 0.36 5.84 4.58
N ILE A 73 0.66 6.89 5.34
CA ILE A 73 -0.28 7.97 5.63
C ILE A 73 0.18 9.20 4.88
N GLY A 74 -0.63 9.61 3.93
CA GLY A 74 -0.43 10.83 3.14
C GLY A 74 -1.44 11.91 3.47
N LYS A 75 -1.35 13.01 2.75
CA LYS A 75 -2.31 14.12 2.87
C LYS A 75 -3.73 13.73 2.42
N LEU A 76 -3.85 12.74 1.55
CA LEU A 76 -5.11 12.29 0.96
C LEU A 76 -5.71 11.07 1.68
N GLY A 77 -5.07 10.60 2.74
CA GLY A 77 -5.55 9.45 3.50
C GLY A 77 -4.44 8.45 3.84
N ALA A 78 -4.81 7.35 4.48
CA ALA A 78 -3.94 6.20 4.66
C ALA A 78 -4.35 5.08 3.72
N GLY A 79 -3.35 4.47 3.13
CA GLY A 79 -3.50 3.31 2.29
C GLY A 79 -2.50 2.22 2.64
N ALA A 80 -2.83 0.99 2.24
CA ALA A 80 -1.90 -0.11 2.29
C ALA A 80 -1.78 -0.80 0.93
N GLY A 81 -0.57 -1.25 0.64
CA GLY A 81 -0.28 -2.19 -0.42
C GLY A 81 0.02 -3.56 0.16
N ILE A 82 -0.54 -4.60 -0.43
CA ILE A 82 -0.41 -5.97 0.05
C ILE A 82 0.23 -6.82 -1.04
N VAL A 83 1.27 -7.57 -0.68
CA VAL A 83 1.89 -8.59 -1.54
C VAL A 83 1.78 -9.93 -0.85
N LEU A 84 1.23 -10.92 -1.54
CA LEU A 84 1.14 -12.30 -1.09
C LEU A 84 1.84 -13.22 -2.09
N ASN A 85 2.81 -14.00 -1.62
CA ASN A 85 3.58 -14.92 -2.46
C ASN A 85 4.17 -14.26 -3.73
N GLY A 86 4.74 -13.05 -3.55
CA GLY A 86 5.36 -12.27 -4.63
C GLY A 86 4.37 -11.61 -5.61
N LYS A 87 3.05 -11.70 -5.35
CA LYS A 87 2.01 -11.07 -6.19
C LYS A 87 1.28 -9.99 -5.41
N VAL A 88 1.06 -8.85 -6.04
CA VAL A 88 0.19 -7.79 -5.51
C VAL A 88 -1.21 -8.35 -5.31
N TRP A 89 -1.78 -8.13 -4.13
CA TRP A 89 -3.12 -8.58 -3.80
C TRP A 89 -4.05 -7.39 -3.55
N GLY A 90 -5.01 -7.21 -4.43
CA GLY A 90 -5.99 -6.12 -4.36
C GLY A 90 -7.33 -6.54 -3.76
N GLY A 91 -7.51 -7.81 -3.39
CA GLY A 91 -8.81 -8.35 -3.01
C GLY A 91 -9.74 -8.56 -4.21
N ALA A 92 -10.95 -9.05 -3.97
CA ALA A 92 -11.91 -9.41 -5.01
C ALA A 92 -12.36 -8.21 -5.86
N ALA A 93 -12.48 -7.03 -5.25
CA ALA A 93 -12.98 -5.81 -5.89
C ALA A 93 -11.91 -4.70 -6.04
N GLY A 94 -10.63 -5.01 -5.83
CA GLY A 94 -9.58 -4.00 -5.85
C GLY A 94 -9.56 -3.08 -4.61
N PHE A 95 -10.24 -3.47 -3.52
CA PHE A 95 -10.47 -2.62 -2.34
C PHE A 95 -9.51 -2.91 -1.17
N ALA A 96 -8.74 -4.01 -1.25
CA ALA A 96 -7.82 -4.38 -0.18
C ALA A 96 -6.79 -3.28 0.06
N GLY A 97 -6.59 -2.92 1.33
CA GLY A 97 -5.65 -1.86 1.74
C GLY A 97 -6.27 -0.49 1.96
N GLU A 98 -7.59 -0.34 1.82
CA GLU A 98 -8.30 0.91 2.15
C GLU A 98 -8.48 1.03 3.67
N LEU A 99 -7.43 1.51 4.36
CA LEU A 99 -7.33 1.51 5.82
C LEU A 99 -8.36 2.44 6.50
N HIS A 100 -8.85 3.44 5.80
CA HIS A 100 -9.84 4.37 6.34
C HIS A 100 -11.22 3.73 6.58
N TYR A 101 -11.46 2.53 6.03
CA TYR A 101 -12.67 1.74 6.32
C TYR A 101 -12.50 0.76 7.49
N LEU A 102 -11.31 0.69 8.10
CA LEU A 102 -11.18 -0.11 9.32
C LEU A 102 -12.02 0.50 10.44
N PRO A 103 -12.73 -0.31 11.23
CA PRO A 103 -13.55 0.15 12.35
C PRO A 103 -12.68 0.48 13.59
N ILE A 104 -11.72 1.36 13.39
CA ILE A 104 -10.83 1.86 14.44
C ILE A 104 -11.41 3.21 14.88
N GLU A 105 -11.65 3.37 16.17
CA GLU A 105 -12.03 4.67 16.74
C GLU A 105 -10.97 5.70 16.39
N HIS A 106 -11.42 6.88 15.96
CA HIS A 106 -10.56 7.88 15.35
C HIS A 106 -10.04 7.46 13.97
N ASN A 107 -10.99 7.21 13.05
CA ASN A 107 -10.69 6.95 11.66
C ASN A 107 -9.83 8.07 11.04
N LEU A 108 -9.42 7.91 9.80
CA LEU A 108 -8.43 8.76 9.14
C LEU A 108 -8.82 10.22 8.96
N GLU A 109 -10.09 10.54 8.86
CA GLU A 109 -10.53 11.94 8.83
C GLU A 109 -10.17 12.63 10.16
N TYR A 110 -10.32 11.90 11.26
CA TYR A 110 -9.82 12.32 12.56
C TYR A 110 -8.30 12.35 12.59
N ALA A 111 -7.64 11.35 12.01
CA ALA A 111 -6.19 11.26 11.95
C ALA A 111 -5.56 12.42 11.15
N GLN A 112 -6.12 12.79 10.02
CA GLN A 112 -5.62 13.90 9.21
C GLN A 112 -5.76 15.26 9.91
N ASN A 113 -6.84 15.44 10.67
CA ASN A 113 -7.17 16.72 11.28
C ASN A 113 -6.77 16.82 12.76
N HIS A 114 -6.54 15.69 13.46
CA HIS A 114 -6.45 15.63 14.92
C HIS A 114 -5.24 14.84 15.45
N PHE A 115 -4.32 14.38 14.63
CA PHE A 115 -3.10 13.72 15.16
C PHE A 115 -2.23 14.64 16.03
N ALA A 116 -2.51 15.91 16.10
CA ALA A 116 -1.88 16.80 17.05
C ALA A 116 -2.13 16.41 18.53
N GLY A 117 -3.08 15.52 18.82
CA GLY A 117 -3.43 15.08 20.16
C GLY A 117 -3.76 13.59 20.33
N ALA A 118 -3.95 12.84 19.22
CA ALA A 118 -4.24 11.40 19.29
C ALA A 118 -2.95 10.59 19.31
N ASP A 119 -2.93 9.49 20.04
CA ASP A 119 -1.79 8.59 20.06
C ASP A 119 -1.72 7.78 18.75
N ILE A 120 -0.94 8.26 17.80
CA ILE A 120 -0.68 7.60 16.52
C ILE A 120 -0.17 6.15 16.72
N SER A 121 0.45 5.84 17.86
CA SER A 121 0.93 4.51 18.18
C SER A 121 -0.22 3.53 18.38
N ASP A 122 -1.31 3.96 19.02
CA ASP A 122 -2.50 3.13 19.23
C ASP A 122 -3.16 2.78 17.89
N TYR A 123 -3.30 3.77 17.01
CA TYR A 123 -3.83 3.54 15.66
C TYR A 123 -3.01 2.49 14.90
N PHE A 124 -1.69 2.67 14.81
CA PHE A 124 -0.84 1.71 14.08
C PHE A 124 -0.79 0.34 14.74
N THR A 125 -0.80 0.28 16.08
CA THR A 125 -0.89 -0.99 16.80
C THR A 125 -2.14 -1.75 16.38
N LYS A 126 -3.31 -1.10 16.36
CA LYS A 126 -4.58 -1.71 15.95
C LYS A 126 -4.57 -2.16 14.48
N VAL A 127 -4.03 -1.33 13.58
CA VAL A 127 -3.88 -1.68 12.16
C VAL A 127 -2.97 -2.91 11.99
N ILE A 128 -1.81 -2.93 12.64
CA ILE A 128 -0.85 -4.04 12.55
C ILE A 128 -1.44 -5.32 13.14
N CYS A 129 -2.08 -5.25 14.29
CA CYS A 129 -2.77 -6.39 14.89
C CYS A 129 -3.89 -6.92 13.98
N GLY A 130 -4.65 -6.04 13.33
CA GLY A 130 -5.64 -6.40 12.32
C GLY A 130 -5.01 -7.11 11.11
N CYS A 131 -3.90 -6.60 10.60
CA CYS A 131 -3.14 -7.24 9.53
C CYS A 131 -2.62 -8.63 9.97
N ALA A 132 -2.09 -8.74 11.19
CA ALA A 132 -1.61 -10.01 11.73
C ALA A 132 -2.74 -11.05 11.84
N ALA A 133 -3.91 -10.63 12.33
CA ALA A 133 -5.06 -11.50 12.49
C ALA A 133 -5.67 -11.99 11.16
N LEU A 134 -5.63 -11.18 10.09
CA LEU A 134 -6.28 -11.48 8.81
C LEU A 134 -5.33 -12.05 7.75
N ILE A 135 -4.07 -11.61 7.76
CA ILE A 135 -3.10 -11.92 6.70
C ILE A 135 -1.91 -12.69 7.26
N ASN A 136 -1.56 -12.45 8.54
CA ASN A 136 -0.33 -12.94 9.20
C ASN A 136 0.91 -12.66 8.34
N PRO A 137 1.25 -11.36 8.09
CA PRO A 137 2.35 -11.01 7.21
C PRO A 137 3.71 -11.29 7.86
N ASP A 138 4.72 -11.61 7.04
CA ASP A 138 6.11 -11.68 7.50
C ASP A 138 6.62 -10.29 7.90
N ARG A 139 6.16 -9.25 7.18
CA ARG A 139 6.60 -7.87 7.37
C ARG A 139 5.47 -6.88 7.26
N VAL A 140 5.49 -5.88 8.14
CA VAL A 140 4.70 -4.65 8.00
C VAL A 140 5.67 -3.49 7.89
N VAL A 141 5.57 -2.75 6.80
CA VAL A 141 6.43 -1.60 6.50
C VAL A 141 5.63 -0.32 6.66
N LEU A 142 6.06 0.52 7.58
CA LEU A 142 5.48 1.83 7.80
C LEU A 142 6.36 2.86 7.07
N TYR A 143 5.81 3.53 6.08
CA TYR A 143 6.54 4.62 5.43
C TYR A 143 6.50 5.87 6.28
N ALA A 144 7.68 6.41 6.53
CA ALA A 144 7.92 7.40 7.56
C ALA A 144 7.15 8.70 7.34
N ASP A 145 6.12 8.86 8.12
CA ASP A 145 5.68 10.16 8.60
C ASP A 145 6.64 10.60 9.73
N PRO A 146 7.10 11.85 9.79
CA PRO A 146 7.95 12.35 10.86
C PRO A 146 7.41 12.06 12.27
N ARG A 147 6.09 11.99 12.41
CA ARG A 147 5.38 11.67 13.66
C ARG A 147 5.59 10.23 14.13
N LEU A 148 6.00 9.32 13.24
CA LEU A 148 6.24 7.91 13.56
C LEU A 148 7.68 7.64 14.06
N ALA A 149 8.63 8.54 13.79
CA ALA A 149 10.04 8.31 14.07
C ALA A 149 10.29 8.00 15.57
N ASP A 150 9.63 8.74 16.46
CA ASP A 150 9.77 8.57 17.91
C ASP A 150 8.80 7.51 18.49
N LYS A 151 7.90 6.98 17.68
CA LYS A 151 6.83 6.06 18.11
C LYS A 151 7.04 4.61 17.71
N ALA A 152 8.01 4.33 16.83
CA ALA A 152 8.25 2.98 16.31
C ALA A 152 8.46 1.94 17.43
N SER A 153 9.27 2.28 18.44
CA SER A 153 9.53 1.38 19.58
C SER A 153 8.25 1.10 20.40
N GLN A 154 7.43 2.13 20.62
CA GLN A 154 6.17 1.99 21.34
C GLN A 154 5.17 1.11 20.56
N ILE A 155 5.07 1.28 19.23
CA ILE A 155 4.24 0.44 18.37
C ILE A 155 4.70 -1.02 18.45
N CYS A 156 6.00 -1.29 18.33
CA CYS A 156 6.54 -2.64 18.44
C CYS A 156 6.22 -3.29 19.80
N VAL A 157 6.41 -2.56 20.90
CA VAL A 157 6.10 -3.06 22.26
C VAL A 157 4.60 -3.36 22.40
N SER A 158 3.73 -2.45 21.96
CA SER A 158 2.28 -2.64 22.05
C SER A 158 1.79 -3.81 21.19
N CYS A 159 2.35 -3.99 19.98
CA CYS A 159 2.05 -5.15 19.14
C CYS A 159 2.51 -6.46 19.81
N ALA A 160 3.71 -6.49 20.39
CA ALA A 160 4.25 -7.67 21.08
C ALA A 160 3.45 -8.04 22.35
N GLN A 161 2.78 -7.07 22.97
CA GLN A 161 1.86 -7.34 24.09
C GLN A 161 0.50 -7.87 23.63
N ALA A 162 0.08 -7.50 22.41
CA ALA A 162 -1.24 -7.87 21.88
C ALA A 162 -1.24 -9.14 21.05
N LEU A 163 -0.10 -9.51 20.44
CA LEU A 163 0.03 -10.64 19.52
C LEU A 163 0.84 -11.78 20.15
N PRO A 164 0.51 -13.03 19.86
CA PRO A 164 1.39 -14.14 20.16
C PRO A 164 2.68 -14.05 19.33
N GLU A 165 3.80 -14.52 19.88
CA GLU A 165 5.15 -14.41 19.30
C GLU A 165 5.19 -14.87 17.83
N GLN A 166 4.56 -16.00 17.51
CA GLN A 166 4.54 -16.55 16.15
C GLN A 166 3.72 -15.73 15.13
N ALA A 167 2.88 -14.81 15.58
CA ALA A 167 2.07 -13.92 14.73
C ALA A 167 2.66 -12.51 14.64
N MET A 168 3.75 -12.24 15.36
CA MET A 168 4.38 -10.92 15.35
C MET A 168 5.15 -10.72 14.04
N PRO A 169 4.75 -9.74 13.19
CA PRO A 169 5.49 -9.43 11.98
C PRO A 169 6.78 -8.68 12.30
N VAL A 170 7.74 -8.71 11.39
CA VAL A 170 8.83 -7.72 11.40
C VAL A 170 8.23 -6.36 11.06
N ILE A 171 8.26 -5.42 12.01
CA ILE A 171 7.80 -4.04 11.81
C ILE A 171 9.00 -3.19 11.40
N GLU A 172 8.92 -2.58 10.24
CA GLU A 172 9.98 -1.76 9.67
C GLU A 172 9.51 -0.33 9.41
N LEU A 173 10.30 0.64 9.83
CA LEU A 173 10.08 2.05 9.47
C LEU A 173 10.96 2.38 8.25
N SER A 174 10.34 2.61 7.10
CA SER A 174 11.04 2.92 5.85
C SER A 174 10.94 4.41 5.49
N ARG A 175 12.05 4.96 4.98
CA ARG A 175 12.10 6.31 4.37
C ARG A 175 12.21 6.26 2.85
N SER A 176 12.14 5.07 2.27
CA SER A 176 12.44 4.82 0.86
C SER A 176 11.18 4.74 -0.02
N PHE A 177 10.11 5.48 0.32
CA PHE A 177 8.85 5.44 -0.41
C PHE A 177 9.03 5.63 -1.92
N GLU A 178 9.72 6.69 -2.35
CA GLU A 178 9.92 6.99 -3.76
C GLU A 178 10.77 5.94 -4.50
N GLN A 179 11.76 5.37 -3.79
CA GLN A 179 12.60 4.32 -4.35
C GLN A 179 11.80 3.03 -4.57
N ASP A 180 10.97 2.66 -3.57
CA ASP A 180 10.13 1.48 -3.65
C ASP A 180 9.02 1.68 -4.68
N TYR A 181 8.42 2.88 -4.76
CA TYR A 181 7.48 3.22 -5.81
C TYR A 181 8.09 3.08 -7.21
N THR A 182 9.24 3.69 -7.43
CA THR A 182 9.95 3.60 -8.72
C THR A 182 10.29 2.15 -9.08
N ARG A 183 10.84 1.39 -8.13
CA ARG A 183 11.14 -0.05 -8.33
C ARG A 183 9.88 -0.85 -8.63
N GLY A 184 8.77 -0.51 -7.97
CA GLY A 184 7.48 -1.13 -8.20
C GLY A 184 6.95 -0.92 -9.61
N LEU A 185 7.05 0.30 -10.15
CA LEU A 185 6.68 0.59 -11.53
C LEU A 185 7.49 -0.29 -12.50
N PHE A 186 8.80 -0.39 -12.31
CA PHE A 186 9.65 -1.26 -13.14
C PHE A 186 9.32 -2.75 -12.96
N THR A 187 9.05 -3.19 -11.75
CA THR A 187 8.68 -4.58 -11.47
C THR A 187 7.38 -4.97 -12.18
N LEU A 188 6.39 -4.09 -12.14
CA LEU A 188 5.11 -4.32 -12.81
C LEU A 188 5.27 -4.27 -14.33
N ALA A 189 6.08 -3.35 -14.87
CA ALA A 189 6.34 -3.27 -16.30
C ALA A 189 7.00 -4.55 -16.83
N LYS A 190 8.01 -5.07 -16.14
CA LYS A 190 8.66 -6.35 -16.52
C LYS A 190 7.67 -7.53 -16.55
N LYS A 191 6.78 -7.62 -15.54
CA LYS A 191 5.77 -8.68 -15.51
C LYS A 191 4.78 -8.59 -16.68
N MET A 192 4.52 -7.39 -17.21
CA MET A 192 3.69 -7.23 -18.40
C MET A 192 4.38 -7.80 -19.65
N GLU A 193 5.69 -7.57 -19.79
CA GLU A 193 6.47 -8.09 -20.93
C GLU A 193 6.54 -9.63 -20.92
N GLU A 194 6.64 -10.26 -19.75
CA GLU A 194 6.70 -11.71 -19.60
C GLU A 194 5.37 -12.42 -19.93
N THR A 195 4.26 -11.66 -19.96
CA THR A 195 2.91 -12.20 -20.15
C THR A 195 2.38 -11.95 -21.58
N THR A 196 3.12 -11.17 -22.39
CA THR A 196 2.78 -10.83 -23.78
C THR A 196 3.59 -11.69 -24.75
#